data_1ae836c4768671a65ea8ba858a9fbf7e
#
_entry.id   1ae836c4768671a65ea8ba858a9fbf7e
#
_cell.length_a   1.000
_cell.length_b   1.000
_cell.length_c   1.000
_cell.angle_alpha   90.00
_cell.angle_beta   90.00
_cell.angle_gamma   90.00
#
_symmetry.space_group_name_H-M   'P 1'
#
loop_
_entity.id
_entity.type
_entity.pdbx_description
1 polymer ?
#
loop_
_entity_poly.entity_id
_entity_poly.type
_entity_poly.pdbx_seq_one_letter_code
_entity_poly.pdbx_strand_id
1 'polypeptide(L)'
;MATVDGVVLRVDGLGFAYPGCKVFGQWSMALPAGLALLRGDESSGKTTLLRLLAGELAAQQGQVTLQGQPLADAPRDQVFWADARSSDLDQAVARAWLDSWRPRYPHWDDAALAAHVEGFALTPHLDKPFFALSTGSRRKVLMAGALASGAALTLIDEPVSGLDKPSVAYLCEALPQAAAQPGRVVLVAHYDALPGVPWGTVVELAH
;
A
#
# COMPACT_ATOMS: atom_id res chain seq x y z
N MET A 1 10.71 14.45 -16.73
CA MET A 1 10.88 13.60 -17.91
C MET A 1 9.63 12.74 -18.03
N ALA A 2 8.90 12.81 -19.13
CA ALA A 2 7.73 11.95 -19.35
C ALA A 2 8.21 10.49 -19.44
N THR A 3 7.59 9.61 -18.66
CA THR A 3 7.80 8.17 -18.73
C THR A 3 7.48 7.68 -20.14
N VAL A 4 8.46 7.13 -20.83
CA VAL A 4 8.25 6.42 -22.09
C VAL A 4 7.31 5.26 -21.74
N ASP A 5 6.11 5.19 -22.37
CA ASP A 5 5.05 4.17 -22.20
C ASP A 5 4.04 4.33 -21.05
N GLY A 6 3.99 5.44 -20.29
CA GLY A 6 2.97 5.62 -19.24
C GLY A 6 3.10 4.68 -18.02
N VAL A 7 4.14 3.84 -17.96
CA VAL A 7 4.42 2.93 -16.83
C VAL A 7 5.04 3.71 -15.69
N VAL A 8 4.45 3.59 -14.49
CA VAL A 8 4.93 4.24 -13.26
C VAL A 8 5.76 3.29 -12.41
N LEU A 9 5.29 2.06 -12.22
CA LEU A 9 6.02 1.00 -11.50
C LEU A 9 6.33 -0.14 -12.46
N ARG A 10 7.60 -0.55 -12.53
CA ARG A 10 8.05 -1.70 -13.32
C ARG A 10 8.90 -2.62 -12.45
N VAL A 11 8.64 -3.90 -12.55
CA VAL A 11 9.40 -4.99 -11.95
C VAL A 11 9.86 -5.90 -13.08
N ASP A 12 11.17 -6.08 -13.22
CA ASP A 12 11.77 -6.89 -14.28
C ASP A 12 12.59 -8.03 -13.68
N GLY A 13 12.20 -9.27 -13.97
CA GLY A 13 12.95 -10.48 -13.63
C GLY A 13 13.17 -10.70 -12.14
N LEU A 14 12.21 -10.29 -11.29
CA LEU A 14 12.31 -10.37 -9.83
C LEU A 14 12.54 -11.82 -9.37
N GLY A 15 13.62 -12.03 -8.61
CA GLY A 15 13.90 -13.27 -7.91
C GLY A 15 14.04 -13.04 -6.41
N PHE A 16 13.33 -13.85 -5.62
CA PHE A 16 13.42 -13.83 -4.17
C PHE A 16 13.05 -15.18 -3.56
N ALA A 17 13.82 -15.60 -2.56
CA ALA A 17 13.55 -16.79 -1.76
C ALA A 17 13.83 -16.52 -0.28
N TYR A 18 12.98 -17.03 0.59
CA TYR A 18 13.32 -17.27 1.98
C TYR A 18 14.15 -18.55 2.12
N PRO A 19 14.86 -18.77 3.24
CA PRO A 19 15.53 -20.05 3.46
C PRO A 19 14.57 -21.24 3.26
N GLY A 20 14.85 -22.08 2.26
CA GLY A 20 14.06 -23.25 1.92
C GLY A 20 12.75 -22.99 1.14
N CYS A 21 12.40 -21.74 0.81
CA CYS A 21 11.16 -21.43 0.09
C CYS A 21 11.38 -20.36 -0.99
N LYS A 22 11.32 -20.79 -2.26
CA LYS A 22 11.36 -19.87 -3.40
C LYS A 22 10.00 -19.20 -3.55
N VAL A 23 9.98 -17.84 -3.55
CA VAL A 23 8.75 -17.05 -3.70
C VAL A 23 8.61 -16.52 -5.14
N PHE A 24 9.69 -15.91 -5.67
CA PHE A 24 9.71 -15.40 -7.04
C PHE A 24 10.89 -15.97 -7.82
N GLY A 25 10.65 -16.31 -9.10
CA GLY A 25 11.66 -16.77 -10.03
C GLY A 25 11.50 -16.06 -11.37
N GLN A 26 12.24 -14.96 -11.58
CA GLN A 26 12.16 -14.15 -12.80
C GLN A 26 10.74 -13.57 -13.07
N TRP A 27 10.06 -13.15 -12.02
CA TRP A 27 8.72 -12.60 -12.13
C TRP A 27 8.78 -11.12 -12.55
N SER A 28 7.83 -10.71 -13.41
CA SER A 28 7.80 -9.34 -13.95
C SER A 28 6.40 -8.78 -13.98
N MET A 29 6.27 -7.46 -13.75
CA MET A 29 5.03 -6.70 -13.95
C MET A 29 5.33 -5.25 -14.34
N ALA A 30 4.33 -4.60 -14.93
CA ALA A 30 4.36 -3.16 -15.19
C ALA A 30 3.00 -2.55 -14.86
N LEU A 31 2.99 -1.45 -14.09
CA LEU A 31 1.78 -0.76 -13.69
C LEU A 31 1.81 0.69 -14.20
N PRO A 32 0.78 1.14 -14.91
CA PRO A 32 0.54 2.55 -15.16
C PRO A 32 0.09 3.25 -13.86
N ALA A 33 -0.03 4.58 -13.90
CA ALA A 33 -0.70 5.33 -12.83
C ALA A 33 -2.15 4.82 -12.66
N GLY A 34 -2.63 4.84 -11.41
CA GLY A 34 -3.99 4.45 -11.09
C GLY A 34 -4.06 3.37 -10.01
N LEU A 35 -5.22 2.73 -9.95
CA LEU A 35 -5.55 1.70 -8.97
C LEU A 35 -5.24 0.31 -9.53
N ALA A 36 -4.42 -0.45 -8.80
CA ALA A 36 -4.03 -1.79 -9.17
C ALA A 36 -4.36 -2.80 -8.07
N LEU A 37 -4.85 -3.98 -8.47
CA LEU A 37 -5.06 -5.13 -7.59
C LEU A 37 -3.96 -6.16 -7.83
N LEU A 38 -3.25 -6.54 -6.76
CA LEU A 38 -2.41 -7.72 -6.72
C LEU A 38 -3.23 -8.87 -6.14
N ARG A 39 -3.73 -9.74 -7.02
CA ARG A 39 -4.60 -10.84 -6.63
C ARG A 39 -3.82 -12.14 -6.52
N GLY A 40 -4.19 -12.95 -5.53
CA GLY A 40 -3.61 -14.28 -5.34
C GLY A 40 -4.08 -14.89 -4.04
N ASP A 41 -4.02 -16.20 -3.95
CA ASP A 41 -4.41 -16.95 -2.78
C ASP A 41 -3.52 -16.67 -1.55
N GLU A 42 -3.89 -17.20 -0.41
CA GLU A 42 -3.04 -17.16 0.77
C GLU A 42 -1.68 -17.81 0.46
N SER A 43 -0.61 -17.22 0.99
CA SER A 43 0.77 -17.65 0.76
C SER A 43 1.29 -17.53 -0.69
N SER A 44 0.57 -16.89 -1.61
CA SER A 44 1.04 -16.64 -2.99
C SER A 44 2.20 -15.66 -3.12
N GLY A 45 2.65 -15.03 -2.02
CA GLY A 45 3.75 -14.08 -2.01
C GLY A 45 3.35 -12.61 -2.07
N LYS A 46 2.04 -12.26 -1.99
CA LYS A 46 1.54 -10.86 -2.02
C LYS A 46 2.29 -9.95 -1.04
N THR A 47 2.26 -10.30 0.25
CA THR A 47 2.96 -9.53 1.30
C THR A 47 4.47 -9.46 1.05
N THR A 48 5.08 -10.53 0.57
CA THR A 48 6.52 -10.55 0.23
C THR A 48 6.82 -9.55 -0.89
N LEU A 49 5.97 -9.48 -1.93
CA LEU A 49 6.12 -8.50 -2.99
C LEU A 49 5.99 -7.08 -2.44
N LEU A 50 4.97 -6.80 -1.63
CA LEU A 50 4.81 -5.46 -1.03
C LEU A 50 6.03 -5.07 -0.19
N ARG A 51 6.59 -5.98 0.61
CA ARG A 51 7.80 -5.74 1.40
C ARG A 51 9.05 -5.50 0.54
N LEU A 52 9.19 -6.19 -0.58
CA LEU A 52 10.24 -5.92 -1.57
C LEU A 52 10.08 -4.54 -2.20
N LEU A 53 8.86 -4.16 -2.57
CA LEU A 53 8.54 -2.83 -3.11
C LEU A 53 8.69 -1.71 -2.07
N ALA A 54 8.50 -2.02 -0.80
CA ALA A 54 8.71 -1.10 0.32
C ALA A 54 10.20 -0.94 0.70
N GLY A 55 11.08 -1.77 0.14
CA GLY A 55 12.50 -1.78 0.50
C GLY A 55 12.81 -2.43 1.84
N GLU A 56 11.85 -3.14 2.47
CA GLU A 56 12.09 -3.92 3.69
C GLU A 56 12.86 -5.22 3.42
N LEU A 57 12.74 -5.74 2.19
CA LEU A 57 13.46 -6.91 1.72
C LEU A 57 14.25 -6.52 0.47
N ALA A 58 15.45 -7.07 0.34
CA ALA A 58 16.27 -6.88 -0.86
C ALA A 58 15.99 -8.00 -1.87
N ALA A 59 15.68 -7.63 -3.12
CA ALA A 59 15.58 -8.59 -4.21
C ALA A 59 16.94 -9.30 -4.42
N GLN A 60 16.90 -10.60 -4.66
CA GLN A 60 18.11 -11.38 -4.95
C GLN A 60 18.48 -11.31 -6.43
N GLN A 61 17.49 -11.07 -7.30
CA GLN A 61 17.65 -10.92 -8.74
C GLN A 61 16.60 -9.94 -9.27
N GLY A 62 16.88 -9.38 -10.45
CA GLY A 62 15.96 -8.48 -11.13
C GLY A 62 16.10 -7.03 -10.68
N GLN A 63 15.22 -6.20 -11.20
CA GLN A 63 15.23 -4.76 -10.96
C GLN A 63 13.81 -4.24 -10.77
N VAL A 64 13.65 -3.27 -9.87
CA VAL A 64 12.41 -2.51 -9.71
C VAL A 64 12.68 -1.05 -10.00
N THR A 65 11.85 -0.45 -10.84
CA THR A 65 11.92 0.99 -11.12
C THR A 65 10.58 1.66 -10.79
N LEU A 66 10.65 2.85 -10.21
CA LEU A 66 9.52 3.73 -9.95
C LEU A 66 9.74 5.03 -10.72
N GLN A 67 8.79 5.41 -11.57
CA GLN A 67 8.90 6.59 -12.45
C GLN A 67 10.20 6.62 -13.28
N GLY A 68 10.68 5.44 -13.70
CA GLY A 68 11.89 5.28 -14.49
C GLY A 68 13.21 5.34 -13.71
N GLN A 69 13.17 5.49 -12.39
CA GLN A 69 14.35 5.45 -11.52
C GLN A 69 14.41 4.13 -10.75
N PRO A 70 15.59 3.54 -10.51
CA PRO A 70 15.70 2.37 -9.64
C PRO A 70 15.07 2.65 -8.27
N LEU A 71 14.22 1.74 -7.80
CA LEU A 71 13.50 1.93 -6.53
C LEU A 71 14.46 2.02 -5.33
N ALA A 72 15.61 1.33 -5.41
CA ALA A 72 16.64 1.40 -4.37
C ALA A 72 17.24 2.81 -4.20
N ASP A 73 17.21 3.63 -5.26
CA ASP A 73 17.72 5.00 -5.28
C ASP A 73 16.58 6.03 -5.10
N ALA A 74 15.33 5.58 -5.06
CA ALA A 74 14.18 6.46 -4.91
C ALA A 74 14.15 7.09 -3.50
N PRO A 75 13.78 8.38 -3.39
CA PRO A 75 13.56 9.00 -2.09
C PRO A 75 12.51 8.22 -1.28
N ARG A 76 12.70 8.16 0.04
CA ARG A 76 11.82 7.40 0.94
C ARG A 76 10.38 7.91 1.01
N ASP A 77 10.13 9.11 0.54
CA ASP A 77 8.81 9.74 0.42
C ASP A 77 8.04 9.30 -0.83
N GLN A 78 8.66 8.53 -1.72
CA GLN A 78 8.01 8.01 -2.92
C GLN A 78 7.16 6.76 -2.67
N VAL A 79 7.41 6.02 -1.59
CA VAL A 79 6.69 4.78 -1.27
C VAL A 79 6.06 4.88 0.10
N PHE A 80 4.75 4.67 0.20
CA PHE A 80 4.07 4.49 1.47
C PHE A 80 3.77 3.01 1.72
N TRP A 81 4.28 2.52 2.84
CA TRP A 81 4.02 1.18 3.34
C TRP A 81 3.93 1.17 4.86
N ALA A 82 2.94 0.46 5.40
CA ALA A 82 2.84 0.19 6.82
C ALA A 82 2.21 -1.19 7.03
N ASP A 83 2.95 -2.11 7.66
CA ASP A 83 2.45 -3.46 7.97
C ASP A 83 1.53 -3.41 9.19
N ALA A 84 0.26 -3.75 9.00
CA ALA A 84 -0.72 -3.81 10.08
C ALA A 84 -0.40 -4.88 11.14
N ARG A 85 0.49 -5.84 10.82
CA ARG A 85 0.91 -6.92 11.72
C ARG A 85 2.19 -6.61 12.48
N SER A 86 2.88 -5.51 12.15
CA SER A 86 4.12 -5.14 12.84
C SER A 86 3.86 -4.73 14.29
N SER A 87 4.55 -5.37 15.24
CA SER A 87 4.53 -4.98 16.66
C SER A 87 5.24 -3.66 16.94
N ASP A 88 6.05 -3.16 16.00
CA ASP A 88 6.81 -1.90 16.17
C ASP A 88 5.90 -0.69 16.38
N LEU A 89 4.64 -0.79 15.93
CA LEU A 89 3.65 0.27 16.09
C LEU A 89 2.92 0.22 17.44
N ASP A 90 3.02 -0.86 18.19
CA ASP A 90 2.13 -1.14 19.33
C ASP A 90 2.09 -0.01 20.36
N GLN A 91 3.24 0.58 20.69
CA GLN A 91 3.34 1.65 21.67
C GLN A 91 3.01 3.06 21.12
N ALA A 92 2.94 3.20 19.81
CA ALA A 92 2.62 4.49 19.20
C ALA A 92 1.13 4.84 19.40
N VAL A 93 0.84 6.11 19.69
CA VAL A 93 -0.53 6.63 19.67
C VAL A 93 -0.93 6.91 18.21
N ALA A 94 -2.13 6.50 17.80
CA ALA A 94 -2.57 6.55 16.40
C ALA A 94 -2.44 7.96 15.80
N ARG A 95 -2.86 9.00 16.53
CA ARG A 95 -2.72 10.41 16.12
C ARG A 95 -1.25 10.79 15.92
N ALA A 96 -0.41 10.52 16.91
CA ALA A 96 1.01 10.86 16.86
C ALA A 96 1.72 10.12 15.72
N TRP A 97 1.30 8.89 15.41
CA TRP A 97 1.79 8.13 14.28
C TRP A 97 1.42 8.82 12.95
N LEU A 98 0.16 9.19 12.75
CA LEU A 98 -0.29 9.93 11.56
C LEU A 98 0.48 11.25 11.40
N ASP A 99 0.61 12.03 12.49
CA ASP A 99 1.33 13.31 12.49
C ASP A 99 2.82 13.13 12.16
N SER A 100 3.44 12.00 12.52
CA SER A 100 4.84 11.69 12.22
C SER A 100 5.12 11.46 10.73
N TRP A 101 4.11 11.09 9.95
CA TRP A 101 4.22 10.86 8.52
C TRP A 101 4.09 12.14 7.70
N ARG A 102 3.30 13.12 8.17
CA ARG A 102 3.07 14.40 7.49
C ARG A 102 4.36 15.08 6.97
N PRO A 103 5.43 15.25 7.76
CA PRO A 103 6.65 15.91 7.27
C PRO A 103 7.47 15.07 6.30
N ARG A 104 7.17 13.78 6.14
CA ARG A 104 7.89 12.87 5.27
C ARG A 104 7.38 12.87 3.83
N TYR A 105 6.10 13.26 3.63
CA TYR A 105 5.45 13.23 2.32
C TYR A 105 5.13 14.64 1.85
N PRO A 106 5.82 15.16 0.82
CA PRO A 106 5.60 16.52 0.31
C PRO A 106 4.19 16.76 -0.21
N HIS A 107 3.51 15.70 -0.63
CA HIS A 107 2.14 15.73 -1.16
C HIS A 107 1.09 15.24 -0.16
N TRP A 108 1.44 15.25 1.13
CA TRP A 108 0.49 14.90 2.19
C TRP A 108 -0.73 15.82 2.17
N ASP A 109 -1.92 15.22 2.16
CA ASP A 109 -3.19 15.93 2.11
C ASP A 109 -3.93 15.84 3.46
N ASP A 110 -3.91 16.92 4.21
CA ASP A 110 -4.60 17.01 5.51
C ASP A 110 -6.12 16.99 5.37
N ALA A 111 -6.67 17.51 4.28
CA ALA A 111 -8.11 17.48 4.04
C ALA A 111 -8.57 16.05 3.72
N ALA A 112 -7.79 15.32 2.91
CA ALA A 112 -8.03 13.90 2.66
C ALA A 112 -7.90 13.08 3.95
N LEU A 113 -6.88 13.34 4.80
CA LEU A 113 -6.75 12.66 6.09
C LEU A 113 -7.99 12.88 6.97
N ALA A 114 -8.47 14.12 7.06
CA ALA A 114 -9.67 14.43 7.85
C ALA A 114 -10.90 13.68 7.33
N ALA A 115 -11.09 13.63 6.01
CA ALA A 115 -12.17 12.87 5.38
C ALA A 115 -12.03 11.35 5.65
N HIS A 116 -10.79 10.81 5.64
CA HIS A 116 -10.56 9.39 5.94
C HIS A 116 -10.79 9.06 7.42
N VAL A 117 -10.44 9.99 8.33
CA VAL A 117 -10.73 9.85 9.78
C VAL A 117 -12.24 9.78 10.01
N GLU A 118 -13.02 10.63 9.35
CA GLU A 118 -14.48 10.62 9.43
C GLU A 118 -15.07 9.37 8.78
N GLY A 119 -14.72 9.07 7.53
CA GLY A 119 -15.27 7.96 6.75
C GLY A 119 -14.98 6.58 7.35
N PHE A 120 -13.83 6.40 8.00
CA PHE A 120 -13.51 5.20 8.77
C PHE A 120 -14.00 5.22 10.22
N ALA A 121 -14.69 6.28 10.66
CA ALA A 121 -15.12 6.49 12.05
C ALA A 121 -13.97 6.35 13.07
N LEU A 122 -12.82 6.96 12.78
CA LEU A 122 -11.59 6.82 13.58
C LEU A 122 -11.50 7.76 14.77
N THR A 123 -12.30 8.82 14.85
CA THR A 123 -12.23 9.84 15.90
C THR A 123 -12.08 9.27 17.33
N PRO A 124 -12.87 8.25 17.76
CA PRO A 124 -12.74 7.70 19.12
C PRO A 124 -11.51 6.81 19.33
N HIS A 125 -10.71 6.60 18.29
CA HIS A 125 -9.56 5.70 18.27
C HIS A 125 -8.23 6.45 18.16
N LEU A 126 -8.22 7.72 17.74
CA LEU A 126 -6.99 8.45 17.44
C LEU A 126 -6.06 8.65 18.65
N ASP A 127 -6.62 8.79 19.85
CA ASP A 127 -5.82 9.03 21.05
C ASP A 127 -5.45 7.74 21.81
N LYS A 128 -5.69 6.58 21.16
CA LYS A 128 -5.32 5.26 21.71
C LYS A 128 -3.98 4.79 21.13
N PRO A 129 -3.16 4.07 21.91
CA PRO A 129 -2.01 3.37 21.36
C PRO A 129 -2.48 2.20 20.46
N PHE A 130 -1.65 1.82 19.48
CA PHE A 130 -2.02 0.78 18.51
C PHE A 130 -2.34 -0.56 19.15
N PHE A 131 -1.69 -0.93 20.27
CA PHE A 131 -2.01 -2.18 20.98
C PHE A 131 -3.44 -2.21 21.55
N ALA A 132 -4.04 -1.04 21.81
CA ALA A 132 -5.42 -0.92 22.32
C ALA A 132 -6.47 -0.83 21.21
N LEU A 133 -6.07 -0.85 19.94
CA LEU A 133 -6.97 -0.86 18.79
C LEU A 133 -7.33 -2.31 18.39
N SER A 134 -8.57 -2.50 17.93
CA SER A 134 -8.91 -3.74 17.23
C SER A 134 -8.10 -3.86 15.94
N THR A 135 -7.98 -5.08 15.41
CA THR A 135 -7.31 -5.32 14.12
C THR A 135 -7.89 -4.44 13.02
N GLY A 136 -9.22 -4.29 12.96
CA GLY A 136 -9.88 -3.42 11.99
C GLY A 136 -9.55 -1.93 12.21
N SER A 137 -9.62 -1.43 13.45
CA SER A 137 -9.29 -0.03 13.75
C SER A 137 -7.83 0.29 13.45
N ARG A 138 -6.91 -0.64 13.75
CA ARG A 138 -5.49 -0.53 13.40
C ARG A 138 -5.31 -0.37 11.88
N ARG A 139 -5.93 -1.24 11.07
CA ARG A 139 -5.88 -1.13 9.61
C ARG A 139 -6.45 0.17 9.08
N LYS A 140 -7.60 0.61 9.62
CA LYS A 140 -8.22 1.89 9.23
C LYS A 140 -7.26 3.07 9.44
N VAL A 141 -6.54 3.13 10.57
CA VAL A 141 -5.54 4.19 10.83
C VAL A 141 -4.43 4.15 9.78
N LEU A 142 -3.88 2.96 9.50
CA LEU A 142 -2.80 2.82 8.50
C LEU A 142 -3.28 3.21 7.09
N MET A 143 -4.50 2.80 6.71
CA MET A 143 -5.10 3.16 5.42
C MET A 143 -5.39 4.65 5.31
N ALA A 144 -5.86 5.30 6.38
CA ALA A 144 -6.07 6.75 6.38
C ALA A 144 -4.76 7.50 6.08
N GLY A 145 -3.64 7.10 6.71
CA GLY A 145 -2.32 7.64 6.40
C GLY A 145 -1.86 7.32 4.97
N ALA A 146 -2.06 6.08 4.53
CA ALA A 146 -1.68 5.63 3.19
C ALA A 146 -2.39 6.44 2.08
N LEU A 147 -3.70 6.61 2.21
CA LEU A 147 -4.50 7.33 1.23
C LEU A 147 -4.21 8.83 1.21
N ALA A 148 -3.92 9.42 2.38
CA ALA A 148 -3.56 10.83 2.52
C ALA A 148 -2.10 11.15 2.15
N SER A 149 -1.23 10.15 2.01
CA SER A 149 0.23 10.33 1.85
C SER A 149 0.63 11.07 0.58
N GLY A 150 -0.13 10.92 -0.51
CA GLY A 150 0.27 11.43 -1.82
C GLY A 150 1.52 10.75 -2.40
N ALA A 151 1.98 9.63 -1.83
CA ALA A 151 3.14 8.90 -2.31
C ALA A 151 2.94 8.37 -3.74
N ALA A 152 3.99 8.38 -4.56
CA ALA A 152 3.94 7.88 -5.93
C ALA A 152 3.56 6.39 -5.99
N LEU A 153 3.96 5.61 -4.98
CA LEU A 153 3.56 4.22 -4.78
C LEU A 153 2.98 4.05 -3.37
N THR A 154 1.70 3.72 -3.30
CA THR A 154 1.01 3.40 -2.05
C THR A 154 0.70 1.91 -2.02
N LEU A 155 1.16 1.21 -0.98
CA LEU A 155 1.05 -0.24 -0.81
C LEU A 155 0.07 -0.55 0.33
N ILE A 156 -0.94 -1.39 0.06
CA ILE A 156 -1.96 -1.78 1.04
C ILE A 156 -2.13 -3.30 1.02
N ASP A 157 -1.91 -3.95 2.17
CA ASP A 157 -2.02 -5.41 2.33
C ASP A 157 -3.30 -5.80 3.06
N GLU A 158 -4.11 -6.68 2.45
CA GLU A 158 -5.34 -7.24 3.02
C GLU A 158 -6.24 -6.18 3.69
N PRO A 159 -6.70 -5.17 2.94
CA PRO A 159 -7.31 -3.96 3.49
C PRO A 159 -8.59 -4.20 4.27
N VAL A 160 -9.38 -5.22 3.92
CA VAL A 160 -10.73 -5.42 4.50
C VAL A 160 -10.75 -6.36 5.70
N SER A 161 -9.63 -7.01 6.02
CA SER A 161 -9.57 -7.95 7.13
C SER A 161 -9.87 -7.27 8.47
N GLY A 162 -10.94 -7.71 9.13
CA GLY A 162 -11.41 -7.15 10.40
C GLY A 162 -12.17 -5.83 10.29
N LEU A 163 -12.52 -5.37 9.09
CA LEU A 163 -13.35 -4.18 8.88
C LEU A 163 -14.85 -4.54 8.99
N ASP A 164 -15.62 -3.56 9.49
CA ASP A 164 -17.08 -3.57 9.39
C ASP A 164 -17.56 -3.17 7.98
N LYS A 165 -18.79 -3.50 7.64
CA LYS A 165 -19.37 -3.22 6.32
C LYS A 165 -19.33 -1.74 5.91
N PRO A 166 -19.67 -0.76 6.78
CA PRO A 166 -19.54 0.66 6.44
C PRO A 166 -18.13 1.07 6.06
N SER A 167 -17.12 0.58 6.79
CA SER A 167 -15.72 0.87 6.50
C SER A 167 -15.23 0.25 5.19
N VAL A 168 -15.72 -0.95 4.84
CA VAL A 168 -15.43 -1.54 3.53
C VAL A 168 -16.06 -0.71 2.41
N ALA A 169 -17.31 -0.28 2.57
CA ALA A 169 -17.97 0.58 1.59
C ALA A 169 -17.20 1.89 1.39
N TYR A 170 -16.84 2.57 2.49
CA TYR A 170 -16.03 3.77 2.43
C TYR A 170 -14.67 3.55 1.73
N LEU A 171 -13.98 2.46 2.04
CA LEU A 171 -12.71 2.12 1.39
C LEU A 171 -12.87 1.99 -0.12
N CYS A 172 -13.92 1.30 -0.58
CA CYS A 172 -14.20 1.11 -2.01
C CYS A 172 -14.43 2.45 -2.74
N GLU A 173 -14.95 3.47 -2.05
CA GLU A 173 -15.12 4.83 -2.59
C GLU A 173 -13.81 5.64 -2.53
N ALA A 174 -13.01 5.49 -1.47
CA ALA A 174 -11.79 6.26 -1.25
C ALA A 174 -10.63 5.82 -2.15
N LEU A 175 -10.50 4.51 -2.45
CA LEU A 175 -9.41 3.96 -3.26
C LEU A 175 -9.30 4.62 -4.66
N PRO A 176 -10.38 4.71 -5.47
CA PRO A 176 -10.32 5.36 -6.78
C PRO A 176 -9.94 6.85 -6.69
N GLN A 177 -10.43 7.55 -5.66
CA GLN A 177 -10.14 8.96 -5.45
C GLN A 177 -8.65 9.19 -5.17
N ALA A 178 -8.06 8.38 -4.28
CA ALA A 178 -6.63 8.44 -3.98
C ALA A 178 -5.76 8.10 -5.20
N ALA A 179 -6.21 7.15 -6.03
CA ALA A 179 -5.49 6.73 -7.22
C ALA A 179 -5.64 7.68 -8.43
N ALA A 180 -6.56 8.66 -8.36
CA ALA A 180 -6.77 9.63 -9.43
C ALA A 180 -5.65 10.68 -9.54
N GLN A 181 -4.75 10.76 -8.54
CA GLN A 181 -3.62 11.68 -8.59
C GLN A 181 -2.64 11.30 -9.71
N PRO A 182 -2.19 12.25 -10.56
CA PRO A 182 -1.28 11.97 -11.65
C PRO A 182 0.04 11.33 -11.17
N GLY A 183 0.49 10.28 -11.86
CA GLY A 183 1.76 9.63 -11.55
C GLY A 183 1.75 8.76 -10.29
N ARG A 184 0.60 8.56 -9.65
CA ARG A 184 0.44 7.72 -8.46
C ARG A 184 -0.04 6.33 -8.82
N VAL A 185 0.52 5.31 -8.17
CA VAL A 185 0.00 3.92 -8.15
C VAL A 185 -0.49 3.61 -6.74
N VAL A 186 -1.73 3.17 -6.61
CA VAL A 186 -2.25 2.55 -5.38
C VAL A 186 -2.36 1.06 -5.65
N LEU A 187 -1.45 0.27 -5.06
CA LEU A 187 -1.40 -1.18 -5.21
C LEU A 187 -2.00 -1.84 -3.97
N VAL A 188 -3.12 -2.51 -4.16
CA VAL A 188 -3.83 -3.24 -3.12
C VAL A 188 -3.60 -4.73 -3.31
N ALA A 189 -3.08 -5.41 -2.28
CA ALA A 189 -2.94 -6.86 -2.28
C ALA A 189 -4.13 -7.50 -1.57
N HIS A 190 -4.85 -8.39 -2.27
CA HIS A 190 -6.01 -9.09 -1.71
C HIS A 190 -6.24 -10.41 -2.46
N TYR A 191 -7.01 -11.32 -1.86
CA TYR A 191 -7.34 -12.61 -2.49
C TYR A 191 -8.39 -12.46 -3.61
N ASP A 192 -9.24 -11.44 -3.55
CA ASP A 192 -10.29 -11.17 -4.55
C ASP A 192 -10.51 -9.68 -4.78
N ALA A 193 -11.16 -9.33 -5.89
CA ALA A 193 -11.52 -7.97 -6.20
C ALA A 193 -12.60 -7.43 -5.25
N LEU A 194 -12.39 -6.23 -4.70
CA LEU A 194 -13.42 -5.58 -3.89
C LEU A 194 -14.58 -5.14 -4.78
N PRO A 195 -15.85 -5.40 -4.33
CA PRO A 195 -17.03 -5.09 -5.13
C PRO A 195 -17.15 -3.60 -5.48
N GLY A 196 -17.43 -3.30 -6.74
CA GLY A 196 -17.65 -1.93 -7.21
C GLY A 196 -16.41 -1.07 -7.36
N VAL A 197 -15.21 -1.58 -7.03
CA VAL A 197 -13.96 -0.85 -7.21
C VAL A 197 -13.51 -0.94 -8.67
N PRO A 198 -13.29 0.19 -9.36
CA PRO A 198 -12.86 0.23 -10.77
C PRO A 198 -11.35 -0.03 -10.88
N TRP A 199 -10.94 -1.28 -10.83
CA TRP A 199 -9.54 -1.66 -10.96
C TRP A 199 -9.01 -1.34 -12.36
N GLY A 200 -7.99 -0.48 -12.45
CA GLY A 200 -7.32 -0.16 -13.71
C GLY A 200 -6.42 -1.29 -14.20
N THR A 201 -5.80 -2.01 -13.27
CA THR A 201 -4.95 -3.18 -13.57
C THR A 201 -5.16 -4.26 -12.51
N VAL A 202 -5.21 -5.51 -12.96
CA VAL A 202 -5.22 -6.69 -12.07
C VAL A 202 -3.99 -7.53 -12.39
N VAL A 203 -3.16 -7.77 -11.39
CA VAL A 203 -1.97 -8.63 -11.48
C VAL A 203 -2.23 -9.89 -10.69
N GLU A 204 -2.12 -11.05 -11.35
CA GLU A 204 -2.29 -12.35 -10.72
C GLU A 204 -0.95 -12.87 -10.23
N LEU A 205 -0.90 -13.25 -8.94
CA LEU A 205 0.17 -14.08 -8.41
C LEU A 205 -0.30 -15.54 -8.42
N ALA A 206 0.08 -16.25 -9.49
CA ALA A 206 -0.07 -17.69 -9.54
C ALA A 206 1.02 -18.38 -8.71
N HIS A 207 0.67 -19.52 -8.09
CA HIS A 207 1.64 -20.43 -7.45
C HIS A 207 2.57 -21.07 -8.48
#